data_d3a6c51f5e91cc92c0ade7505e902cd5
#
_entry.id   d3a6c51f5e91cc92c0ade7505e902cd5
#
_cell.length_a   1.000
_cell.length_b   1.000
_cell.length_c   1.000
_cell.angle_alpha   90.00
_cell.angle_beta   90.00
_cell.angle_gamma   90.00
#
_symmetry.space_group_name_H-M   'P 1'
#
loop_
_entity.id
_entity.type
_entity.pdbx_description
1 polymer ?
#
loop_
_entity_poly.entity_id
_entity_poly.type
_entity_poly.pdbx_seq_one_letter_code
_entity_poly.pdbx_strand_id
1 'polypeptide(L)'
;MISLFVACQKFDPSCGDSWSSYIESSGFHHIQEIVSTDIMLCPSLIDTLIDEDWNFNIHADYRTHFFHDYQYLKRRIGYDSSRHNILALTERPTQDPAPIDGFEFCGYDILDSGDSYSVLVNCGGFPSIYTADDLNQLGLVDDLDRVTKIAEAIRDAHPDDDHCWDCRVLGIARYIMSG
;
A
#
# COMPACT_ATOMS: atom_id res chain seq x y z
N MET A 1 2.82 -15.72 11.50
CA MET A 1 3.37 -14.62 10.68
C MET A 1 3.16 -13.35 11.49
N ILE A 2 4.18 -12.54 11.68
CA ILE A 2 4.05 -11.28 12.44
C ILE A 2 3.48 -10.25 11.46
N SER A 3 2.34 -9.65 11.80
CA SER A 3 1.79 -8.56 10.99
C SER A 3 2.59 -7.29 11.24
N LEU A 4 2.91 -6.60 10.17
CA LEU A 4 3.51 -5.27 10.19
C LEU A 4 2.42 -4.22 10.00
N PHE A 5 2.54 -3.09 10.66
CA PHE A 5 1.55 -2.02 10.58
C PHE A 5 2.20 -0.71 10.16
N VAL A 6 1.49 0.04 9.35
CA VAL A 6 1.90 1.39 8.93
C VAL A 6 0.72 2.35 9.06
N ALA A 7 1.00 3.61 9.34
CA ALA A 7 0.00 4.67 9.30
C ALA A 7 0.33 5.63 8.15
N CYS A 8 -0.65 5.94 7.33
CA CYS A 8 -0.49 6.82 6.19
C CYS A 8 -1.70 7.75 5.98
N GLN A 9 -1.49 8.79 5.20
CA GLN A 9 -2.58 9.67 4.75
C GLN A 9 -3.44 8.94 3.73
N LYS A 10 -4.72 9.26 3.71
CA LYS A 10 -5.62 8.84 2.64
C LYS A 10 -5.33 9.63 1.37
N PHE A 11 -5.51 8.96 0.23
CA PHE A 11 -5.54 9.58 -1.07
C PHE A 11 -6.84 9.22 -1.78
N ASP A 12 -7.79 10.15 -1.76
CA ASP A 12 -9.15 9.99 -2.24
C ASP A 12 -9.71 11.35 -2.74
N PRO A 13 -10.98 11.43 -3.19
CA PRO A 13 -11.57 12.68 -3.67
C PRO A 13 -11.48 13.88 -2.74
N SER A 14 -11.30 13.67 -1.43
CA SER A 14 -11.11 14.77 -0.48
C SER A 14 -9.79 15.54 -0.69
N CYS A 15 -8.84 14.95 -1.43
CA CYS A 15 -7.58 15.58 -1.84
C CYS A 15 -7.73 16.62 -2.98
N GLY A 16 -8.96 16.84 -3.47
CA GLY A 16 -9.29 17.90 -4.42
C GLY A 16 -8.54 17.79 -5.75
N ASP A 17 -7.84 18.86 -6.13
CA ASP A 17 -7.16 18.95 -7.43
C ASP A 17 -6.07 17.87 -7.62
N SER A 18 -5.40 17.46 -6.56
CA SER A 18 -4.40 16.38 -6.63
C SER A 18 -5.03 15.06 -7.04
N TRP A 19 -6.17 14.72 -6.45
CA TRP A 19 -6.93 13.53 -6.82
C TRP A 19 -7.44 13.60 -8.26
N SER A 20 -8.06 14.73 -8.65
CA SER A 20 -8.60 14.91 -9.98
C SER A 20 -7.53 14.79 -11.06
N SER A 21 -6.38 15.42 -10.85
CA SER A 21 -5.23 15.34 -11.76
C SER A 21 -4.67 13.91 -11.86
N TYR A 22 -4.61 13.19 -10.75
CA TYR A 22 -4.18 11.80 -10.72
C TYR A 22 -5.12 10.90 -11.53
N ILE A 23 -6.43 10.97 -11.29
CA ILE A 23 -7.43 10.16 -12.02
C ILE A 23 -7.42 10.47 -13.51
N GLU A 24 -7.30 11.74 -13.90
CA GLU A 24 -7.21 12.14 -15.29
C GLU A 24 -5.96 11.57 -15.97
N SER A 25 -4.81 11.65 -15.31
CA SER A 25 -3.53 11.19 -15.87
C SER A 25 -3.39 9.66 -15.89
N SER A 26 -3.89 8.96 -14.88
CA SER A 26 -3.84 7.49 -14.78
C SER A 26 -4.92 6.78 -15.59
N GLY A 27 -6.06 7.41 -15.80
CA GLY A 27 -7.23 6.79 -16.41
C GLY A 27 -8.00 5.83 -15.48
N PHE A 28 -7.71 5.81 -14.19
CA PHE A 28 -8.31 4.91 -13.19
C PHE A 28 -9.65 5.43 -12.67
N HIS A 29 -10.59 5.74 -13.57
CA HIS A 29 -11.85 6.41 -13.22
C HIS A 29 -12.79 5.64 -12.27
N HIS A 30 -12.58 4.33 -12.08
CA HIS A 30 -13.38 3.50 -11.17
C HIS A 30 -12.83 3.44 -9.75
N ILE A 31 -11.57 3.87 -9.54
CA ILE A 31 -10.94 3.89 -8.21
C ILE A 31 -11.57 5.01 -7.38
N GLN A 32 -11.87 4.71 -6.12
CA GLN A 32 -12.48 5.62 -5.16
C GLN A 32 -11.51 6.11 -4.09
N GLU A 33 -10.48 5.34 -3.81
CA GLU A 33 -9.41 5.64 -2.87
C GLU A 33 -8.17 4.83 -3.28
N ILE A 34 -6.97 5.36 -3.12
CA ILE A 34 -5.74 4.58 -3.16
C ILE A 34 -5.41 4.13 -1.75
N VAL A 35 -5.36 2.81 -1.56
CA VAL A 35 -4.96 2.17 -0.30
C VAL A 35 -3.63 1.46 -0.51
N SER A 36 -2.54 2.15 -0.22
CA SER A 36 -1.18 1.69 -0.50
C SER A 36 -0.21 2.20 0.57
N THR A 37 0.99 1.65 0.58
CA THR A 37 2.15 2.19 1.31
C THR A 37 3.01 3.11 0.43
N ASP A 38 2.51 3.46 -0.76
CA ASP A 38 3.15 4.39 -1.68
C ASP A 38 3.41 5.75 -1.02
N ILE A 39 4.67 6.16 -0.95
CA ILE A 39 5.06 7.36 -0.20
C ILE A 39 4.65 8.68 -0.89
N MET A 40 4.35 8.65 -2.19
CA MET A 40 3.93 9.83 -2.94
C MET A 40 2.41 10.03 -2.87
N LEU A 41 1.65 8.94 -3.01
CA LEU A 41 0.20 8.99 -3.02
C LEU A 41 -0.38 8.95 -1.59
N CYS A 42 0.20 8.10 -0.73
CA CYS A 42 -0.22 7.87 0.65
C CYS A 42 0.93 8.14 1.63
N PRO A 43 1.36 9.41 1.83
CA PRO A 43 2.51 9.72 2.67
C PRO A 43 2.41 9.10 4.07
N SER A 44 3.50 8.50 4.53
CA SER A 44 3.58 7.98 5.89
C SER A 44 3.43 9.10 6.92
N LEU A 45 2.67 8.83 7.98
CA LEU A 45 2.49 9.78 9.10
C LEU A 45 3.60 9.67 10.15
N ILE A 46 4.59 8.82 9.92
CA ILE A 46 5.53 8.36 10.94
C ILE A 46 6.88 9.05 10.87
N ASP A 47 7.18 9.78 9.82
CA ASP A 47 8.44 10.53 9.69
C ASP A 47 8.73 11.47 10.88
N THR A 48 7.67 11.91 11.56
CA THR A 48 7.78 12.76 12.77
C THR A 48 7.94 11.98 14.08
N LEU A 49 7.87 10.64 14.04
CA LEU A 49 7.85 9.78 15.24
C LEU A 49 9.17 9.04 15.48
N ILE A 50 10.13 9.14 14.57
CA ILE A 50 11.32 8.27 14.52
C ILE A 50 12.18 8.40 15.76
N ASP A 51 12.41 9.62 16.23
CA ASP A 51 13.46 9.90 17.24
C ASP A 51 13.07 9.42 18.65
N GLU A 52 11.77 9.43 18.97
CA GLU A 52 11.28 9.11 20.31
C GLU A 52 10.88 7.64 20.46
N ASP A 53 10.50 6.99 19.37
CA ASP A 53 9.81 5.70 19.38
C ASP A 53 10.54 4.61 18.58
N TRP A 54 11.83 4.76 18.38
CA TRP A 54 12.70 3.86 17.62
C TRP A 54 12.56 2.37 17.99
N ASN A 55 12.34 2.06 19.25
CA ASN A 55 12.21 0.67 19.72
C ASN A 55 10.96 -0.06 19.19
N PHE A 56 10.00 0.65 18.66
CA PHE A 56 8.78 0.09 18.07
C PHE A 56 8.89 -0.10 16.57
N ASN A 57 9.92 0.47 15.94
CA ASN A 57 10.16 0.38 14.53
C ASN A 57 10.94 -0.91 14.21
N ILE A 58 10.40 -1.73 13.32
CA ILE A 58 10.97 -3.04 12.98
C ILE A 58 11.88 -2.97 11.79
N HIS A 59 11.53 -2.14 10.82
CA HIS A 59 12.28 -1.90 9.63
C HIS A 59 12.56 -0.41 9.51
N ALA A 60 13.73 -0.01 9.92
CA ALA A 60 14.26 1.32 9.64
C ALA A 60 14.80 1.42 8.21
N ASP A 61 14.23 0.68 7.26
CA ASP A 61 14.64 0.81 5.88
C ASP A 61 14.01 2.06 5.29
N TYR A 62 14.81 3.08 5.29
CA TYR A 62 14.87 4.30 4.49
C TYR A 62 13.58 5.10 4.23
N ARG A 63 12.38 4.49 4.14
CA ARG A 63 11.23 5.20 3.58
C ARG A 63 9.87 4.84 4.16
N THR A 64 9.72 3.65 4.76
CA THR A 64 8.47 3.22 5.37
C THR A 64 8.75 2.66 6.75
N HIS A 65 8.08 3.19 7.76
CA HIS A 65 8.26 2.77 9.14
C HIS A 65 7.18 1.76 9.48
N PHE A 66 7.56 0.51 9.66
CA PHE A 66 6.69 -0.58 10.05
C PHE A 66 6.74 -0.81 11.55
N PHE A 67 5.59 -1.08 12.16
CA PHE A 67 5.42 -1.29 13.59
C PHE A 67 4.76 -2.63 13.88
N HIS A 68 4.98 -3.17 15.07
CA HIS A 68 4.30 -4.38 15.52
C HIS A 68 2.99 -4.11 16.24
N ASP A 69 2.74 -2.88 16.68
CA ASP A 69 1.58 -2.49 17.48
C ASP A 69 0.77 -1.37 16.81
N TYR A 70 -0.36 -1.74 16.21
CA TYR A 70 -1.25 -0.75 15.59
C TYR A 70 -1.97 0.13 16.62
N GLN A 71 -2.17 -0.34 17.85
CA GLN A 71 -2.78 0.48 18.91
C GLN A 71 -1.82 1.62 19.31
N TYR A 72 -0.52 1.35 19.32
CA TYR A 72 0.49 2.37 19.49
C TYR A 72 0.40 3.42 18.37
N LEU A 73 0.38 3.00 17.11
CA LEU A 73 0.21 3.90 15.96
C LEU A 73 -1.04 4.75 16.09
N LYS A 74 -2.18 4.12 16.35
CA LYS A 74 -3.48 4.78 16.49
C LYS A 74 -3.45 5.91 17.51
N ARG A 75 -2.86 5.67 18.68
CA ARG A 75 -2.71 6.69 19.73
C ARG A 75 -1.75 7.79 19.32
N ARG A 76 -0.63 7.42 18.73
CA ARG A 76 0.48 8.32 18.46
C ARG A 76 0.17 9.34 17.36
N ILE A 77 -0.49 8.91 16.29
CA ILE A 77 -0.87 9.79 15.18
C ILE A 77 -2.15 10.60 15.44
N GLY A 78 -2.86 10.37 16.57
CA GLY A 78 -4.18 10.96 16.76
C GLY A 78 -5.14 10.51 15.66
N TYR A 79 -5.30 9.19 15.50
CA TYR A 79 -6.00 8.57 14.37
C TYR A 79 -7.37 9.19 14.10
N ASP A 80 -7.56 9.66 12.88
CA ASP A 80 -8.80 10.16 12.32
C ASP A 80 -9.12 9.36 11.05
N SER A 81 -10.15 8.53 11.10
CA SER A 81 -10.54 7.64 10.00
C SER A 81 -10.98 8.38 8.73
N SER A 82 -11.29 9.67 8.82
CA SER A 82 -11.61 10.48 7.63
C SER A 82 -10.37 10.92 6.85
N ARG A 83 -9.20 10.88 7.48
CA ARG A 83 -7.93 11.41 6.92
C ARG A 83 -6.80 10.39 6.85
N HIS A 84 -6.87 9.36 7.67
CA HIS A 84 -5.77 8.43 7.88
C HIS A 84 -6.19 6.99 7.62
N ASN A 85 -5.26 6.20 7.13
CA ASN A 85 -5.32 4.75 7.12
C ASN A 85 -4.29 4.18 8.10
N ILE A 86 -4.66 3.13 8.83
CA ILE A 86 -3.71 2.20 9.46
C ILE A 86 -3.84 0.89 8.69
N LEU A 87 -2.74 0.46 8.10
CA LEU A 87 -2.68 -0.74 7.28
C LEU A 87 -1.92 -1.83 8.01
N ALA A 88 -2.44 -3.05 7.93
CA ALA A 88 -1.73 -4.27 8.30
C ALA A 88 -1.20 -4.91 7.02
N LEU A 89 0.05 -5.31 7.03
CA LEU A 89 0.79 -5.73 5.86
C LEU A 89 1.23 -7.19 5.99
N THR A 90 1.10 -7.94 4.89
CA THR A 90 1.64 -9.29 4.74
C THR A 90 2.59 -9.29 3.55
N GLU A 91 3.88 -9.43 3.82
CA GLU A 91 4.90 -9.45 2.78
C GLU A 91 4.96 -10.82 2.09
N ARG A 92 5.08 -10.80 0.74
CA ARG A 92 5.26 -11.98 -0.11
C ARG A 92 4.29 -13.12 0.27
N PRO A 93 2.97 -12.87 0.31
CA PRO A 93 2.01 -13.88 0.72
C PRO A 93 2.05 -15.07 -0.25
N THR A 94 2.01 -16.29 0.30
CA THR A 94 1.90 -17.56 -0.46
C THR A 94 0.51 -18.16 -0.37
N GLN A 95 -0.36 -17.53 0.41
CA GLN A 95 -1.78 -17.82 0.58
C GLN A 95 -2.47 -16.55 1.06
N ASP A 96 -3.78 -16.53 0.99
CA ASP A 96 -4.54 -15.38 1.50
C ASP A 96 -4.19 -15.09 2.95
N PRO A 97 -3.98 -13.80 3.32
CA PRO A 97 -3.65 -13.42 4.68
C PRO A 97 -4.72 -13.87 5.67
N ALA A 98 -4.28 -14.36 6.82
CA ALA A 98 -5.21 -14.68 7.90
C ALA A 98 -5.94 -13.40 8.37
N PRO A 99 -7.22 -13.48 8.73
CA PRO A 99 -7.96 -12.36 9.28
C PRO A 99 -7.28 -11.77 10.53
N ILE A 100 -7.24 -10.44 10.61
CA ILE A 100 -6.72 -9.70 11.76
C ILE A 100 -7.90 -8.98 12.40
N ASP A 101 -8.06 -9.13 13.72
CA ASP A 101 -9.15 -8.49 14.44
C ASP A 101 -9.12 -6.96 14.31
N GLY A 102 -10.25 -6.39 13.91
CA GLY A 102 -10.39 -4.95 13.65
C GLY A 102 -9.84 -4.50 12.29
N PHE A 103 -9.46 -5.42 11.39
CA PHE A 103 -9.00 -5.11 10.04
C PHE A 103 -9.86 -5.82 8.99
N GLU A 104 -10.05 -5.12 7.87
CA GLU A 104 -10.68 -5.65 6.67
C GLU A 104 -9.62 -5.82 5.58
N PHE A 105 -9.55 -7.02 4.98
CA PHE A 105 -8.65 -7.26 3.86
C PHE A 105 -9.11 -6.46 2.64
N CYS A 106 -8.19 -5.72 2.03
CA CYS A 106 -8.45 -4.79 0.94
C CYS A 106 -8.00 -5.32 -0.43
N GLY A 107 -7.04 -6.24 -0.46
CA GLY A 107 -6.43 -6.75 -1.67
C GLY A 107 -4.91 -6.75 -1.60
N TYR A 108 -4.28 -6.83 -2.77
CA TYR A 108 -2.83 -6.93 -2.92
C TYR A 108 -2.28 -5.75 -3.72
N ASP A 109 -1.17 -5.19 -3.26
CA ASP A 109 -0.34 -4.22 -3.98
C ASP A 109 0.94 -4.89 -4.52
N ILE A 110 1.61 -4.25 -5.45
CA ILE A 110 2.96 -4.58 -5.87
C ILE A 110 3.83 -3.36 -5.57
N LEU A 111 4.79 -3.51 -4.66
CA LEU A 111 5.75 -2.46 -4.38
C LEU A 111 6.99 -2.61 -5.26
N ASP A 112 7.58 -1.47 -5.59
CA ASP A 112 8.85 -1.40 -6.28
C ASP A 112 9.99 -2.01 -5.46
N SER A 113 11.14 -2.22 -6.08
CA SER A 113 12.34 -2.79 -5.46
C SER A 113 12.87 -1.97 -4.27
N GLY A 114 12.50 -0.69 -4.20
CA GLY A 114 12.87 0.24 -3.13
C GLY A 114 11.84 0.38 -2.03
N ASP A 115 10.75 -0.41 -2.05
CA ASP A 115 9.63 -0.36 -1.08
C ASP A 115 8.96 1.01 -0.92
N SER A 116 8.97 1.80 -1.97
CA SER A 116 8.57 3.20 -1.88
C SER A 116 7.35 3.53 -2.72
N TYR A 117 7.18 2.84 -3.83
CA TYR A 117 6.15 3.17 -4.81
C TYR A 117 5.34 1.94 -5.17
N SER A 118 4.05 2.14 -5.35
CA SER A 118 3.18 1.12 -5.92
C SER A 118 3.43 1.04 -7.43
N VAL A 119 3.79 -0.16 -7.89
CA VAL A 119 3.94 -0.44 -9.31
C VAL A 119 2.60 -0.43 -10.02
N LEU A 120 1.51 -0.78 -9.29
CA LEU A 120 0.17 -0.82 -9.85
C LEU A 120 -0.42 0.57 -10.11
N VAL A 121 -0.23 1.51 -9.19
CA VAL A 121 -0.95 2.79 -9.21
C VAL A 121 -0.05 4.01 -9.39
N ASN A 122 1.28 3.88 -9.28
CA ASN A 122 2.19 5.02 -9.39
C ASN A 122 3.29 4.89 -10.45
N CYS A 123 3.80 3.72 -10.78
CA CYS A 123 4.90 3.56 -11.74
C CYS A 123 4.48 3.64 -13.22
N GLY A 124 3.36 4.27 -13.53
CA GLY A 124 2.95 4.59 -14.91
C GLY A 124 2.25 3.48 -15.67
N GLY A 125 1.99 2.36 -15.01
CA GLY A 125 1.24 1.23 -15.57
C GLY A 125 2.02 0.40 -16.58
N PHE A 126 1.59 -0.83 -16.75
CA PHE A 126 2.13 -1.79 -17.70
C PHE A 126 0.97 -2.37 -18.52
N PRO A 127 0.42 -1.61 -19.48
CA PRO A 127 -0.84 -1.96 -20.16
C PRO A 127 -0.78 -3.28 -20.96
N SER A 128 0.42 -3.79 -21.22
CA SER A 128 0.61 -5.12 -21.82
C SER A 128 0.58 -6.26 -20.80
N ILE A 129 0.67 -5.97 -19.50
CA ILE A 129 0.76 -6.95 -18.41
C ILE A 129 -0.52 -6.94 -17.57
N TYR A 130 -1.03 -5.77 -17.22
CA TYR A 130 -2.29 -5.58 -16.50
C TYR A 130 -3.02 -4.32 -16.99
N THR A 131 -4.29 -4.22 -16.65
CA THR A 131 -5.17 -3.11 -17.02
C THR A 131 -5.92 -2.58 -15.80
N ALA A 132 -6.63 -1.47 -15.97
CA ALA A 132 -7.48 -0.91 -14.93
C ALA A 132 -8.52 -1.92 -14.37
N ASP A 133 -8.98 -2.85 -15.21
CA ASP A 133 -9.97 -3.87 -14.81
C ASP A 133 -9.39 -4.92 -13.85
N ASP A 134 -8.07 -5.02 -13.73
CA ASP A 134 -7.40 -5.87 -12.73
C ASP A 134 -7.44 -5.24 -11.33
N LEU A 135 -7.73 -3.94 -11.23
CA LEU A 135 -7.71 -3.19 -9.97
C LEU A 135 -9.13 -3.02 -9.42
N ASN A 136 -9.26 -3.19 -8.12
CA ASN A 136 -10.51 -2.88 -7.42
C ASN A 136 -10.65 -1.38 -7.13
N GLN A 137 -11.72 -0.97 -6.44
CA GLN A 137 -12.00 0.42 -6.11
C GLN A 137 -10.97 1.08 -5.17
N LEU A 138 -10.05 0.31 -4.59
CA LEU A 138 -8.98 0.77 -3.71
C LEU A 138 -7.60 0.80 -4.40
N GLY A 139 -7.55 0.52 -5.71
CA GLY A 139 -6.30 0.46 -6.48
C GLY A 139 -5.47 -0.80 -6.25
N LEU A 140 -6.10 -1.88 -5.78
CA LEU A 140 -5.48 -3.15 -5.42
C LEU A 140 -6.01 -4.28 -6.30
N VAL A 141 -5.27 -5.38 -6.38
CA VAL A 141 -5.71 -6.63 -7.03
C VAL A 141 -6.35 -7.54 -6.00
N ASP A 142 -7.55 -8.09 -6.27
CA ASP A 142 -8.26 -8.94 -5.31
C ASP A 142 -7.71 -10.38 -5.23
N ASP A 143 -7.12 -10.88 -6.30
CA ASP A 143 -6.72 -12.27 -6.47
C ASP A 143 -5.21 -12.47 -6.34
N LEU A 144 -4.77 -13.35 -5.43
CA LEU A 144 -3.36 -13.60 -5.15
C LEU A 144 -2.63 -14.21 -6.35
N ASP A 145 -3.25 -15.14 -7.06
CA ASP A 145 -2.64 -15.77 -8.24
C ASP A 145 -2.46 -14.74 -9.36
N ARG A 146 -3.46 -13.84 -9.52
CA ARG A 146 -3.40 -12.77 -10.52
C ARG A 146 -2.29 -11.77 -10.21
N VAL A 147 -2.21 -11.24 -8.99
CA VAL A 147 -1.19 -10.26 -8.62
C VAL A 147 0.22 -10.87 -8.69
N THR A 148 0.36 -12.14 -8.32
CA THR A 148 1.64 -12.87 -8.43
C THR A 148 2.10 -12.95 -9.88
N LYS A 149 1.20 -13.32 -10.81
CA LYS A 149 1.50 -13.35 -12.25
C LYS A 149 1.86 -11.97 -12.81
N ILE A 150 1.18 -10.91 -12.35
CA ILE A 150 1.52 -9.53 -12.73
C ILE A 150 2.94 -9.20 -12.27
N ALA A 151 3.28 -9.45 -11.00
CA ALA A 151 4.61 -9.17 -10.46
C ALA A 151 5.72 -9.97 -11.18
N GLU A 152 5.49 -11.24 -11.48
CA GLU A 152 6.41 -12.07 -12.26
C GLU A 152 6.62 -11.52 -13.67
N ALA A 153 5.53 -11.20 -14.37
CA ALA A 153 5.59 -10.65 -15.72
C ALA A 153 6.32 -9.30 -15.77
N ILE A 154 6.16 -8.44 -14.75
CA ILE A 154 6.88 -7.16 -14.66
C ILE A 154 8.36 -7.40 -14.46
N ARG A 155 8.78 -8.28 -13.54
CA ARG A 155 10.18 -8.62 -13.31
C ARG A 155 10.84 -9.21 -14.56
N ASP A 156 10.13 -10.10 -15.26
CA ASP A 156 10.64 -10.75 -16.48
C ASP A 156 10.79 -9.77 -17.64
N ALA A 157 9.86 -8.82 -17.77
CA ALA A 157 9.88 -7.81 -18.82
C ALA A 157 10.88 -6.67 -18.57
N HIS A 158 11.21 -6.40 -17.31
CA HIS A 158 12.01 -5.25 -16.88
C HIS A 158 13.12 -5.64 -15.88
N PRO A 159 13.98 -6.63 -16.21
CA PRO A 159 14.98 -7.16 -15.27
C PRO A 159 16.09 -6.17 -14.90
N ASP A 160 16.30 -5.15 -15.73
CA ASP A 160 17.34 -4.13 -15.54
C ASP A 160 16.76 -2.79 -15.00
N ASP A 161 15.47 -2.74 -14.71
CA ASP A 161 14.82 -1.54 -14.16
C ASP A 161 14.92 -1.54 -12.64
N ASP A 162 15.52 -0.49 -12.07
CA ASP A 162 15.76 -0.34 -10.63
C ASP A 162 14.46 -0.41 -9.78
N HIS A 163 13.30 -0.12 -10.38
CA HIS A 163 12.00 -0.21 -9.72
C HIS A 163 11.32 -1.57 -9.87
N CYS A 164 11.66 -2.33 -10.92
CA CYS A 164 10.90 -3.51 -11.31
C CYS A 164 11.60 -4.84 -10.99
N TRP A 165 12.93 -4.89 -10.95
CA TRP A 165 13.71 -6.13 -10.92
C TRP A 165 13.41 -7.04 -9.71
N ASP A 166 13.08 -6.48 -8.56
CA ASP A 166 12.67 -7.22 -7.34
C ASP A 166 11.35 -6.68 -6.77
N CYS A 167 10.45 -6.18 -7.63
CA CYS A 167 9.13 -5.76 -7.16
C CYS A 167 8.40 -6.93 -6.48
N ARG A 168 7.66 -6.64 -5.42
CA ARG A 168 7.09 -7.67 -4.55
C ARG A 168 5.63 -7.45 -4.24
N VAL A 169 4.91 -8.56 -4.10
CA VAL A 169 3.52 -8.57 -3.69
C VAL A 169 3.41 -8.30 -2.19
N LEU A 170 2.46 -7.44 -1.84
CA LEU A 170 2.12 -7.06 -0.48
C LEU A 170 0.61 -7.23 -0.27
N GLY A 171 0.21 -8.08 0.68
CA GLY A 171 -1.19 -8.17 1.11
C GLY A 171 -1.51 -7.03 2.06
N ILE A 172 -2.62 -6.33 1.82
CA ILE A 172 -3.04 -5.13 2.57
C ILE A 172 -4.39 -5.36 3.23
N ALA A 173 -4.45 -5.15 4.54
CA ALA A 173 -5.69 -5.03 5.29
C ALA A 173 -5.74 -3.67 5.99
N ARG A 174 -6.91 -3.04 6.02
CA ARG A 174 -7.14 -1.71 6.60
C ARG A 174 -7.86 -1.81 7.92
N TYR A 175 -7.41 -1.05 8.92
CA TYR A 175 -8.11 -0.91 10.19
C TYR A 175 -9.51 -0.32 9.99
N ILE A 176 -10.51 -1.04 10.50
CA ILE A 176 -11.90 -0.58 10.55
C ILE A 176 -12.27 -0.29 12.00
N MET A 177 -12.87 0.87 12.26
CA MET A 177 -13.40 1.17 13.60
C MET A 177 -14.52 0.20 13.88
N SER A 178 -14.37 -0.64 14.92
CA SER A 178 -15.50 -1.34 15.50
C SER A 178 -16.45 -0.28 16.07
N GLY A 179 -17.64 -0.17 15.48
CA GLY A 179 -18.69 0.72 15.94
C GLY A 179 -19.16 0.42 17.38
#